data_9861422286e185f4ccf409869a5e74d5
#
_entry.id   9861422286e185f4ccf409869a5e74d5
#
_cell.length_a   1.000
_cell.length_b   1.000
_cell.length_c   1.000
_cell.angle_alpha   90.00
_cell.angle_beta   90.00
_cell.angle_gamma   90.00
#
_symmetry.space_group_name_H-M   'P 1'
#
loop_
_entity.id
_entity.type
_entity.pdbx_description
1 polymer ?
#
loop_
_entity_poly.entity_id
_entity_poly.type
_entity_poly.pdbx_seq_one_letter_code
_entity_poly.pdbx_strand_id
1 'polypeptide(L)'
;MRPDLSGSAIAIHDGARPLIHTTTIDLAFEKVKTSKAVIVARSSTDSVRVSTGTNTQAIDRNQIWLVQTPQIFEGGLLERAYKQEEEPTFTDDASVVEKLGHAIEIVMGDYRNIKITYPEDLEIAEIYLKM
;
A
#
# COMPACT_ATOMS: atom_id res chain seq x y z
N MET A 1 24.04 -17.54 -5.91
CA MET A 1 24.31 -16.55 -4.83
C MET A 1 23.15 -15.55 -4.81
N ARG A 2 22.56 -15.34 -3.65
CA ARG A 2 21.53 -14.32 -3.49
C ARG A 2 22.19 -12.95 -3.40
N PRO A 3 21.66 -11.92 -4.09
CA PRO A 3 22.18 -10.56 -3.91
C PRO A 3 21.92 -10.06 -2.48
N ASP A 4 22.81 -9.23 -1.98
CA ASP A 4 22.59 -8.50 -0.74
C ASP A 4 21.64 -7.34 -1.03
N LEU A 5 20.46 -7.34 -0.39
CA LEU A 5 19.44 -6.33 -0.59
C LEU A 5 19.55 -5.15 0.39
N SER A 6 20.47 -5.24 1.36
CA SER A 6 20.67 -4.19 2.37
C SER A 6 20.97 -2.84 1.70
N GLY A 7 20.31 -1.78 2.15
CA GLY A 7 20.49 -0.44 1.62
C GLY A 7 19.77 -0.17 0.30
N SER A 8 19.18 -1.18 -0.34
CA SER A 8 18.34 -0.98 -1.51
C SER A 8 16.91 -0.59 -1.11
N ALA A 9 16.19 0.05 -2.02
CA ALA A 9 14.75 0.29 -1.88
C ALA A 9 14.03 -0.61 -2.88
N ILE A 10 13.10 -1.42 -2.37
CA ILE A 10 12.32 -2.36 -3.18
C ILE A 10 10.87 -1.93 -3.18
N ALA A 11 10.37 -1.59 -4.36
CA ALA A 11 8.96 -1.27 -4.57
C ALA A 11 8.21 -2.50 -5.08
N ILE A 12 7.10 -2.81 -4.42
CA ILE A 12 6.19 -3.86 -4.85
C ILE A 12 4.92 -3.18 -5.34
N HIS A 13 4.57 -3.41 -6.58
CA HIS A 13 3.45 -2.73 -7.22
C HIS A 13 2.52 -3.72 -7.92
N ASP A 14 1.21 -3.54 -7.74
CA ASP A 14 0.18 -4.29 -8.46
C ASP A 14 0.27 -3.99 -9.95
N GLY A 15 0.45 -5.00 -10.78
CA GLY A 15 0.41 -4.85 -12.24
C GLY A 15 -0.93 -4.33 -12.75
N ALA A 16 -1.99 -4.51 -11.97
CA ALA A 16 -3.34 -4.05 -12.28
C ALA A 16 -3.61 -2.58 -11.86
N ARG A 17 -2.59 -1.81 -11.44
CA ARG A 17 -2.69 -0.36 -11.16
C ARG A 17 -1.83 0.43 -12.14
N PRO A 18 -2.30 0.60 -13.38
CA PRO A 18 -1.48 1.22 -14.42
C PRO A 18 -1.42 2.74 -14.35
N LEU A 19 -2.24 3.38 -13.51
CA LEU A 19 -2.42 4.83 -13.50
C LEU A 19 -1.68 5.54 -12.39
N ILE A 20 -0.72 4.88 -11.75
CA ILE A 20 0.13 5.51 -10.73
C ILE A 20 0.87 6.72 -11.31
N HIS A 21 0.85 7.83 -10.58
CA HIS A 21 1.59 9.03 -10.96
C HIS A 21 3.07 8.92 -10.63
N THR A 22 3.92 9.39 -11.52
CA THR A 22 5.37 9.41 -11.31
C THR A 22 5.76 10.23 -10.08
N THR A 23 5.04 11.33 -9.81
CA THR A 23 5.27 12.13 -8.60
C THR A 23 5.02 11.36 -7.32
N THR A 24 4.01 10.49 -7.29
CA THR A 24 3.74 9.62 -6.14
C THR A 24 4.86 8.61 -5.94
N ILE A 25 5.35 8.02 -7.03
CA ILE A 25 6.48 7.09 -7.00
C ILE A 25 7.73 7.80 -6.43
N ASP A 26 8.03 8.99 -6.92
CA ASP A 26 9.20 9.76 -6.48
C ASP A 26 9.11 10.11 -4.99
N LEU A 27 7.95 10.56 -4.52
CA LEU A 27 7.73 10.86 -3.12
C LEU A 27 7.89 9.63 -2.22
N ALA A 28 7.39 8.47 -2.67
CA ALA A 28 7.50 7.24 -1.91
C ALA A 28 8.95 6.76 -1.82
N PHE A 29 9.72 6.82 -2.90
CA PHE A 29 11.15 6.50 -2.89
C PHE A 29 11.97 7.48 -2.06
N GLU A 30 11.59 8.74 -2.03
CA GLU A 30 12.27 9.72 -1.17
C GLU A 30 11.99 9.43 0.31
N LYS A 31 10.74 9.15 0.65
CA LYS A 31 10.33 8.90 2.03
C LYS A 31 10.96 7.62 2.61
N VAL A 32 11.10 6.57 1.82
CA VAL A 32 11.66 5.29 2.28
C VAL A 32 13.14 5.41 2.70
N LYS A 33 13.85 6.41 2.24
CA LYS A 33 15.25 6.63 2.64
C LYS A 33 15.38 6.83 4.15
N THR A 34 14.40 7.45 4.79
CA THR A 34 14.40 7.69 6.24
C THR A 34 13.49 6.72 6.99
N SER A 35 12.29 6.44 6.48
CA SER A 35 11.29 5.62 7.16
C SER A 35 11.51 4.12 7.03
N LYS A 36 12.18 3.67 5.98
CA LYS A 36 12.46 2.26 5.66
C LYS A 36 11.23 1.43 5.24
N ALA A 37 10.03 1.90 5.48
CA ALA A 37 8.79 1.23 5.12
C ALA A 37 7.71 2.27 4.81
N VAL A 38 7.22 2.26 3.57
CA VAL A 38 6.26 3.25 3.05
C VAL A 38 5.21 2.55 2.23
N ILE A 39 3.96 2.97 2.39
CA ILE A 39 2.87 2.57 1.51
C ILE A 39 2.21 3.79 0.89
N VAL A 40 1.70 3.61 -0.31
CA VAL A 40 0.79 4.57 -0.93
C VAL A 40 -0.63 4.22 -0.50
N ALA A 41 -1.34 5.20 0.03
CA ALA A 41 -2.72 5.01 0.49
C ALA A 41 -3.49 6.32 0.33
N ARG A 42 -4.80 6.24 0.27
CA ARG A 42 -5.69 7.40 0.26
C ARG A 42 -6.66 7.37 1.44
N SER A 43 -7.10 8.53 1.88
CA SER A 43 -8.15 8.62 2.90
C SER A 43 -9.49 8.10 2.36
N SER A 44 -10.33 7.59 3.25
CA SER A 44 -11.69 7.22 2.89
C SER A 44 -12.56 8.46 2.75
N THR A 45 -13.34 8.53 1.66
CA THR A 45 -14.39 9.52 1.45
C THR A 45 -15.75 9.01 1.92
N ASP A 46 -15.87 7.72 2.14
CA ASP A 46 -17.09 7.08 2.61
C ASP A 46 -17.12 7.03 4.14
N SER A 47 -18.32 7.01 4.71
CA SER A 47 -18.51 6.64 6.10
C SER A 47 -18.22 5.16 6.27
N VAL A 48 -17.51 4.81 7.34
CA VAL A 48 -17.04 3.45 7.59
C VAL A 48 -17.64 2.93 8.88
N ARG A 49 -18.05 1.67 8.87
CA ARG A 49 -18.55 0.96 10.06
C ARG A 49 -17.80 -0.35 10.22
N VAL A 50 -17.57 -0.75 11.45
CA VAL A 50 -17.02 -2.08 11.76
C VAL A 50 -18.15 -2.98 12.26
N SER A 51 -18.14 -4.25 11.83
CA SER A 51 -19.05 -5.25 12.35
C SER A 51 -18.60 -5.71 13.74
N THR A 52 -19.52 -5.74 14.69
CA THR A 52 -19.31 -6.25 16.05
C THR A 52 -20.07 -7.56 16.29
N GLY A 53 -20.28 -8.37 15.24
CA GLY A 53 -21.10 -9.57 15.26
C GLY A 53 -22.53 -9.26 14.83
N THR A 54 -23.45 -9.08 15.76
CA THR A 54 -24.86 -8.77 15.46
C THR A 54 -25.12 -7.30 15.18
N ASN A 55 -24.20 -6.41 15.57
CA ASN A 55 -24.31 -4.97 15.42
C ASN A 55 -23.15 -4.39 14.62
N THR A 56 -23.23 -3.09 14.39
CA THR A 56 -22.15 -2.33 13.74
C THR A 56 -21.80 -1.10 14.56
N GLN A 57 -20.60 -0.61 14.40
CA GLN A 57 -20.13 0.60 15.08
C GLN A 57 -19.46 1.54 14.07
N ALA A 58 -19.75 2.83 14.16
CA ALA A 58 -19.10 3.83 13.34
C ALA A 58 -17.61 3.97 13.69
N ILE A 59 -16.79 4.15 12.68
CA ILE A 59 -15.37 4.47 12.82
C ILE A 59 -15.14 5.87 12.28
N ASP A 60 -14.25 6.62 12.91
CA ASP A 60 -13.80 7.90 12.38
C ASP A 60 -13.04 7.66 11.07
N ARG A 61 -13.65 8.07 9.96
CA ARG A 61 -13.06 7.90 8.62
C ARG A 61 -11.73 8.63 8.44
N ASN A 62 -11.44 9.63 9.27
CA ASN A 62 -10.15 10.33 9.24
C ASN A 62 -8.99 9.45 9.71
N GLN A 63 -9.29 8.34 10.39
CA GLN A 63 -8.31 7.34 10.80
C GLN A 63 -8.22 6.15 9.84
N ILE A 64 -8.99 6.17 8.76
CA ILE A 64 -9.05 5.06 7.81
C ILE A 64 -8.31 5.42 6.53
N TRP A 65 -7.36 4.56 6.19
CA TRP A 65 -6.59 4.65 4.96
C TRP A 65 -6.91 3.46 4.07
N LEU A 66 -7.22 3.74 2.82
CA LEU A 66 -7.44 2.72 1.79
C LEU A 66 -6.12 2.47 1.10
N VAL A 67 -5.57 1.29 1.33
CA VAL A 67 -4.22 0.93 0.90
C VAL A 67 -4.19 0.71 -0.60
N GLN A 68 -3.17 1.26 -1.22
CA GLN A 68 -2.84 1.06 -2.63
C GLN A 68 -1.44 0.44 -2.74
N THR A 69 -0.89 0.43 -3.92
CA THR A 69 0.53 0.21 -4.20
C THR A 69 1.06 1.35 -5.06
N PRO A 70 2.37 1.61 -5.14
CA PRO A 70 3.44 0.76 -4.62
C PRO A 70 3.55 0.78 -3.09
N GLN A 71 4.12 -0.30 -2.56
CA GLN A 71 4.61 -0.39 -1.20
C GLN A 71 6.12 -0.54 -1.29
N ILE A 72 6.87 0.30 -0.58
CA ILE A 72 8.32 0.40 -0.75
C ILE A 72 9.00 0.18 0.59
N PHE A 73 9.99 -0.70 0.58
CA PHE A 73 10.71 -1.09 1.78
C PHE A 73 12.23 -1.11 1.54
N GLU A 74 12.99 -0.84 2.61
CA GLU A 74 14.41 -1.16 2.60
C GLU A 74 14.56 -2.68 2.44
N GLY A 75 15.49 -3.08 1.56
CA GLY A 75 15.57 -4.48 1.12
C GLY A 75 15.90 -5.47 2.22
N GLY A 76 16.82 -5.12 3.12
CA GLY A 76 17.16 -5.99 4.26
C GLY A 76 16.00 -6.16 5.23
N LEU A 77 15.23 -5.10 5.48
CA LEU A 77 14.03 -5.14 6.30
C LEU A 77 12.97 -6.06 5.68
N LEU A 78 12.73 -5.91 4.39
CA LEU A 78 11.76 -6.75 3.66
C LEU A 78 12.17 -8.22 3.70
N GLU A 79 13.44 -8.50 3.48
CA GLU A 79 13.96 -9.86 3.53
C GLU A 79 13.77 -10.49 4.92
N ARG A 80 14.06 -9.76 5.99
CA ARG A 80 13.82 -10.24 7.36
C ARG A 80 12.34 -10.47 7.62
N ALA A 81 11.48 -9.60 7.12
CA ALA A 81 10.03 -9.73 7.31
C ALA A 81 9.50 -11.03 6.71
N TYR A 82 9.98 -11.39 5.52
CA TYR A 82 9.54 -12.61 4.83
C TYR A 82 10.18 -13.90 5.34
N LYS A 83 11.05 -13.83 6.34
CA LYS A 83 11.52 -15.01 7.08
C LYS A 83 10.55 -15.46 8.18
N GLN A 84 9.56 -14.65 8.49
CA GLN A 84 8.49 -15.00 9.43
C GLN A 84 7.59 -16.10 8.85
N GLU A 85 6.95 -16.87 9.74
CA GLU A 85 5.91 -17.81 9.33
C GLU A 85 4.70 -17.04 8.76
N GLU A 86 4.12 -17.58 7.71
CA GLU A 86 2.92 -17.01 7.10
C GLU A 86 1.74 -17.03 8.06
N GLU A 87 1.01 -15.93 8.14
CA GLU A 87 -0.18 -15.78 8.97
C GLU A 87 -1.37 -15.30 8.14
N PRO A 88 -2.62 -15.71 8.49
CA PRO A 88 -3.82 -15.25 7.79
C PRO A 88 -4.04 -13.74 7.84
N THR A 89 -3.42 -13.05 8.82
CA THR A 89 -3.49 -11.60 8.97
C THR A 89 -2.59 -10.84 7.99
N PHE A 90 -1.73 -11.53 7.25
CA PHE A 90 -0.89 -10.93 6.23
C PHE A 90 -1.71 -10.69 4.96
N THR A 91 -2.24 -9.47 4.82
CA THR A 91 -3.08 -9.08 3.68
C THR A 91 -2.32 -8.32 2.61
N ASP A 92 -1.16 -7.78 2.94
CA ASP A 92 -0.26 -7.06 2.04
C ASP A 92 1.18 -7.15 2.56
N ASP A 93 2.14 -6.61 1.81
CA ASP A 93 3.54 -6.63 2.20
C ASP A 93 3.80 -5.79 3.46
N ALA A 94 3.08 -4.68 3.60
CA ALA A 94 3.20 -3.83 4.78
C ALA A 94 2.83 -4.56 6.07
N SER A 95 1.79 -5.39 6.05
CA SER A 95 1.39 -6.17 7.24
C SER A 95 2.45 -7.16 7.68
N VAL A 96 3.22 -7.71 6.73
CA VAL A 96 4.35 -8.60 7.03
C VAL A 96 5.48 -7.84 7.72
N VAL A 97 5.82 -6.66 7.22
CA VAL A 97 6.85 -5.78 7.81
C VAL A 97 6.42 -5.26 9.18
N GLU A 98 5.15 -4.87 9.31
CA GLU A 98 4.59 -4.37 10.57
C GLU A 98 4.65 -5.41 11.69
N LYS A 99 4.49 -6.70 11.36
CA LYS A 99 4.58 -7.80 12.32
C LYS A 99 5.96 -7.89 12.99
N LEU A 100 7.02 -7.41 12.35
CA LEU A 100 8.34 -7.27 12.97
C LEU A 100 8.41 -6.14 14.01
N GLY A 101 7.37 -5.35 14.17
CA GLY A 101 7.36 -4.17 15.03
C GLY A 101 7.84 -2.89 14.34
N HIS A 102 8.00 -2.91 13.01
CA HIS A 102 8.43 -1.73 12.26
C HIS A 102 7.24 -0.87 11.86
N ALA A 103 7.31 0.44 12.10
CA ALA A 103 6.28 1.39 11.72
C ALA A 103 6.18 1.52 10.18
N ILE A 104 4.96 1.66 9.70
CA ILE A 104 4.66 1.88 8.28
C ILE A 104 4.22 3.33 8.10
N GLU A 105 4.92 4.08 7.27
CA GLU A 105 4.54 5.43 6.91
C GLU A 105 3.73 5.48 5.62
N ILE A 106 2.91 6.52 5.50
CA ILE A 106 2.00 6.69 4.36
C ILE A 106 2.47 7.85 3.49
N VAL A 107 2.46 7.62 2.19
CA VAL A 107 2.48 8.67 1.16
C VAL A 107 1.07 8.77 0.58
N MET A 108 0.55 9.98 0.52
CA MET A 108 -0.79 10.23 -0.02
C MET A 108 -0.85 9.81 -1.49
N GLY A 109 -1.74 8.86 -1.76
CA GLY A 109 -2.05 8.42 -3.11
C GLY A 109 -3.17 9.22 -3.75
N ASP A 110 -3.53 8.81 -4.96
CA ASP A 110 -4.57 9.43 -5.75
C ASP A 110 -5.72 8.42 -5.92
N TYR A 111 -6.97 8.91 -5.88
CA TYR A 111 -8.14 8.07 -6.13
C TYR A 111 -8.13 7.45 -7.55
N ARG A 112 -7.40 8.04 -8.49
CA ARG A 112 -7.25 7.49 -9.85
C ARG A 112 -6.30 6.32 -9.95
N ASN A 113 -5.51 6.05 -8.91
CA ASN A 113 -4.64 4.89 -8.84
C ASN A 113 -5.45 3.63 -8.51
N ILE A 114 -6.44 3.35 -9.36
CA ILE A 114 -7.35 2.23 -9.19
C ILE A 114 -6.67 0.90 -9.50
N LYS A 115 -7.15 -0.15 -8.86
CA LYS A 115 -6.83 -1.53 -9.23
C LYS A 115 -7.90 -2.04 -10.19
N ILE A 116 -7.51 -2.33 -11.41
CA ILE A 116 -8.42 -2.90 -12.40
C ILE A 116 -8.75 -4.33 -11.96
N THR A 117 -9.99 -4.52 -11.52
CA THR A 117 -10.48 -5.78 -10.96
C THR A 117 -11.70 -6.30 -11.74
N TYR A 118 -12.55 -5.40 -12.19
CA TYR A 118 -13.74 -5.70 -12.95
C TYR A 118 -13.65 -5.10 -14.36
N PRO A 119 -14.42 -5.65 -15.35
CA PRO A 119 -14.40 -5.11 -16.73
C PRO A 119 -14.68 -3.61 -16.80
N GLU A 120 -15.58 -3.10 -15.96
CA GLU A 120 -15.96 -1.69 -15.89
C GLU A 120 -14.78 -0.79 -15.51
N ASP A 121 -13.82 -1.32 -14.78
CA ASP A 121 -12.63 -0.56 -14.35
C ASP A 121 -11.75 -0.12 -15.54
N LEU A 122 -11.82 -0.86 -16.64
CA LEU A 122 -11.12 -0.48 -17.87
C LEU A 122 -11.67 0.81 -18.46
N GLU A 123 -12.99 0.96 -18.49
CA GLU A 123 -13.66 2.17 -18.97
C GLU A 123 -13.33 3.36 -18.07
N ILE A 124 -13.34 3.14 -16.76
CA ILE A 124 -12.96 4.16 -15.77
C ILE A 124 -11.50 4.57 -15.98
N ALA A 125 -10.61 3.61 -16.18
CA ALA A 125 -9.20 3.89 -16.42
C ALA A 125 -9.00 4.72 -17.70
N GLU A 126 -9.73 4.44 -18.77
CA GLU A 126 -9.68 5.23 -20.01
C GLU A 126 -10.13 6.69 -19.77
N ILE A 127 -11.16 6.90 -18.96
CA ILE A 127 -11.61 8.24 -18.59
C ILE A 127 -10.49 8.98 -17.85
N TYR A 128 -9.87 8.33 -16.87
CA TYR A 128 -8.78 8.93 -16.08
C TYR A 128 -7.57 9.27 -16.93
N LEU A 129 -7.25 8.45 -17.92
CA LEU A 129 -6.15 8.72 -18.85
C LEU A 129 -6.34 10.00 -19.69
N LYS A 130 -7.59 10.39 -19.92
CA LYS A 130 -7.93 11.58 -20.72
C LYS A 130 -8.02 12.87 -19.90
N MET A 131 -7.89 12.76 -18.61
CA MET A 131 -7.99 13.91 -17.69
C MET A 131 -6.67 14.69 -17.58
#